data_8a0afa1004d7f8f815d293574a74029a
#
_entry.id   8a0afa1004d7f8f815d293574a74029a
#
_cell.length_a   1.000
_cell.length_b   1.000
_cell.length_c   1.000
_cell.angle_alpha   90.00
_cell.angle_beta   90.00
_cell.angle_gamma   90.00
#
_symmetry.space_group_name_H-M   'P 1'
#
loop_
_entity.id
_entity.type
_entity.pdbx_description
1 polymer ?
#
loop_
_entity_poly.entity_id
_entity_poly.type
_entity_poly.pdbx_seq_one_letter_code
_entity_poly.pdbx_strand_id
1 'polypeptide(L)'
;QSRWLAFGQKELDVLSLPGTFRPQAIGADGDLLPTWRDQGVSLYKAIEPDATYTYFNFRDPIVGGFSKEKLALRRAIIMAYDVREEIEVVRKGQAVQAHMPIPAGVVGHDPSYRTINPYDPALANRLLDRFGYRKGADGWRRMPDGKPLVLRQATQTSQIDRTYNELWKKAMDAIAVRIEFDSGKFGDNLKAAKACQLMMWGAAWIADYPDGDNFMQLLYGPNTGQSNNGCYESKSFDALYERARAMSPDLPERNRLFLEMTRQMEVDGAWSMHVSRERNQMIRPWVLGYKKHPILHAEWIYMDLEPRN
;
A
#
# COMPACT_ATOMS: atom_id res chain seq x y z
N GLN A 1 -12.32 7.62 -16.58
CA GLN A 1 -13.42 7.41 -17.55
C GLN A 1 -13.00 7.82 -18.95
N SER A 2 -12.45 9.02 -19.17
CA SER A 2 -12.07 9.52 -20.51
C SER A 2 -11.14 8.58 -21.28
N ARG A 3 -10.10 8.02 -20.63
CA ARG A 3 -9.19 7.05 -21.27
C ARG A 3 -9.89 5.77 -21.71
N TRP A 4 -10.86 5.29 -20.95
CA TRP A 4 -11.65 4.11 -21.30
C TRP A 4 -12.49 4.36 -22.56
N LEU A 5 -13.14 5.51 -22.64
CA LEU A 5 -13.92 5.91 -23.82
C LEU A 5 -13.02 6.10 -25.04
N ALA A 6 -11.90 6.81 -24.90
CA ALA A 6 -10.94 7.04 -25.97
C ALA A 6 -10.34 5.71 -26.50
N PHE A 7 -10.07 4.74 -25.63
CA PHE A 7 -9.65 3.41 -26.06
C PHE A 7 -10.78 2.69 -26.82
N GLY A 8 -12.02 2.79 -26.37
CA GLY A 8 -13.19 2.27 -27.09
C GLY A 8 -13.33 2.85 -28.50
N GLN A 9 -13.05 4.13 -28.66
CA GLN A 9 -13.08 4.89 -29.91
C GLN A 9 -11.82 4.71 -30.78
N LYS A 10 -10.87 3.87 -30.36
CA LYS A 10 -9.57 3.64 -31.06
C LYS A 10 -8.65 4.86 -31.09
N GLU A 11 -8.86 5.83 -30.23
CA GLU A 11 -8.01 7.02 -30.06
C GLU A 11 -6.75 6.74 -29.22
N LEU A 12 -6.74 5.63 -28.45
CA LEU A 12 -5.59 5.16 -27.68
C LEU A 12 -5.15 3.79 -28.16
N ASP A 13 -3.85 3.61 -28.26
CA ASP A 13 -3.21 2.36 -28.69
C ASP A 13 -3.02 1.39 -27.54
N VAL A 14 -2.76 1.92 -26.34
CA VAL A 14 -2.55 1.17 -25.09
C VAL A 14 -3.38 1.79 -23.99
N LEU A 15 -4.01 0.95 -23.17
CA LEU A 15 -4.79 1.37 -22.00
C LEU A 15 -4.38 0.59 -20.77
N SER A 16 -3.89 1.28 -19.74
CA SER A 16 -3.89 0.74 -18.38
C SER A 16 -5.34 0.68 -17.89
N LEU A 17 -5.87 -0.53 -17.74
CA LEU A 17 -7.29 -0.75 -17.42
C LEU A 17 -7.60 -0.28 -16.00
N PRO A 18 -8.45 0.75 -15.82
CA PRO A 18 -8.88 1.13 -14.49
C PRO A 18 -9.77 0.05 -13.86
N GLY A 19 -9.61 -0.22 -12.56
CA GLY A 19 -10.35 -1.25 -11.84
C GLY A 19 -11.88 -1.15 -12.00
N THR A 20 -12.41 0.06 -12.05
CA THR A 20 -13.85 0.31 -12.26
C THR A 20 -14.40 -0.24 -13.59
N PHE A 21 -13.55 -0.39 -14.61
CA PHE A 21 -13.94 -0.92 -15.92
C PHE A 21 -13.53 -2.37 -16.14
N ARG A 22 -12.85 -3.00 -15.14
CA ARG A 22 -12.44 -4.39 -15.25
C ARG A 22 -13.59 -5.35 -15.63
N PRO A 23 -14.80 -5.27 -15.03
CA PRO A 23 -15.91 -6.16 -15.39
C PRO A 23 -16.43 -5.97 -16.83
N GLN A 24 -16.09 -4.84 -17.48
CA GLN A 24 -16.46 -4.55 -18.87
C GLN A 24 -15.37 -4.95 -19.86
N ALA A 25 -14.21 -5.40 -19.35
CA ALA A 25 -13.07 -5.78 -20.18
C ALA A 25 -12.66 -7.24 -19.96
N ILE A 26 -12.71 -7.75 -18.73
CA ILE A 26 -12.15 -9.03 -18.30
C ILE A 26 -13.27 -9.89 -17.72
N GLY A 27 -13.39 -11.12 -18.21
CA GLY A 27 -14.35 -12.12 -17.76
C GLY A 27 -13.94 -12.77 -16.43
N ALA A 28 -14.80 -13.67 -15.95
CA ALA A 28 -14.53 -14.44 -14.72
C ALA A 28 -13.35 -15.41 -14.86
N ASP A 29 -13.01 -15.82 -16.09
CA ASP A 29 -11.84 -16.62 -16.45
C ASP A 29 -10.52 -15.83 -16.38
N GLY A 30 -10.61 -14.52 -16.19
CA GLY A 30 -9.45 -13.63 -16.17
C GLY A 30 -8.97 -13.16 -17.54
N ASP A 31 -9.62 -13.53 -18.61
CA ASP A 31 -9.29 -13.13 -19.99
C ASP A 31 -10.22 -12.04 -20.51
N LEU A 32 -9.82 -11.42 -21.65
CA LEU A 32 -10.62 -10.40 -22.29
C LEU A 32 -11.99 -10.95 -22.71
N LEU A 33 -13.01 -10.16 -22.49
CA LEU A 33 -14.34 -10.44 -23.06
C LEU A 33 -14.29 -10.49 -24.60
N PRO A 34 -15.19 -11.27 -25.25
CA PRO A 34 -15.26 -11.38 -26.72
C PRO A 34 -15.26 -10.03 -27.42
N THR A 35 -15.98 -9.05 -26.89
CA THR A 35 -16.05 -7.68 -27.45
C THR A 35 -14.69 -7.04 -27.71
N TRP A 36 -13.68 -7.35 -26.90
CA TRP A 36 -12.32 -6.83 -27.06
C TRP A 36 -11.43 -7.79 -27.85
N ARG A 37 -11.56 -9.07 -27.56
CA ARG A 37 -10.78 -10.13 -28.20
C ARG A 37 -11.03 -10.17 -29.70
N ASP A 38 -12.30 -10.03 -30.14
CA ASP A 38 -12.70 -10.05 -31.56
C ASP A 38 -12.20 -8.82 -32.32
N GLN A 39 -11.82 -7.76 -31.61
CA GLN A 39 -11.12 -6.58 -32.16
C GLN A 39 -9.59 -6.76 -32.24
N GLY A 40 -9.05 -7.93 -31.90
CA GLY A 40 -7.62 -8.21 -31.86
C GLY A 40 -6.90 -7.56 -30.67
N VAL A 41 -7.63 -7.04 -29.68
CA VAL A 41 -7.02 -6.47 -28.46
C VAL A 41 -6.36 -7.60 -27.67
N SER A 42 -5.13 -7.39 -27.22
CA SER A 42 -4.42 -8.28 -26.31
C SER A 42 -4.43 -7.73 -24.88
N LEU A 43 -4.34 -8.63 -23.90
CA LEU A 43 -4.25 -8.30 -22.48
C LEU A 43 -2.89 -8.73 -21.94
N TYR A 44 -2.16 -7.78 -21.39
CA TYR A 44 -0.95 -8.05 -20.62
C TYR A 44 -1.20 -7.78 -19.15
N LYS A 45 -0.92 -8.79 -18.31
CA LYS A 45 -1.07 -8.70 -16.85
C LYS A 45 0.29 -8.82 -16.17
N ALA A 46 0.56 -7.96 -15.21
CA ALA A 46 1.77 -8.04 -14.40
C ALA A 46 1.51 -7.50 -12.99
N ILE A 47 2.03 -8.20 -11.99
CA ILE A 47 2.14 -7.63 -10.64
C ILE A 47 3.26 -6.59 -10.70
N GLU A 48 2.94 -5.37 -10.27
CA GLU A 48 3.92 -4.28 -10.19
C GLU A 48 4.89 -4.55 -9.02
N PRO A 49 6.17 -4.22 -9.18
CA PRO A 49 7.14 -4.26 -8.08
C PRO A 49 6.90 -3.08 -7.14
N ASP A 50 5.73 -3.05 -6.54
CA ASP A 50 5.30 -1.99 -5.65
C ASP A 50 4.72 -2.53 -4.35
N ALA A 51 4.69 -1.66 -3.35
CA ALA A 51 4.03 -1.91 -2.09
C ALA A 51 3.13 -0.71 -1.75
N THR A 52 1.87 -0.98 -1.45
CA THR A 52 0.95 0.00 -0.88
C THR A 52 0.82 -0.24 0.62
N TYR A 53 0.74 0.83 1.38
CA TYR A 53 0.69 0.78 2.83
C TYR A 53 0.04 2.02 3.40
N THR A 54 -0.40 1.96 4.65
CA THR A 54 -0.72 3.14 5.46
C THR A 54 0.33 3.26 6.56
N TYR A 55 1.01 4.39 6.63
CA TYR A 55 1.96 4.66 7.70
C TYR A 55 1.30 5.37 8.89
N PHE A 56 1.90 5.24 10.06
CA PHE A 56 1.60 6.00 11.26
C PHE A 56 2.74 6.96 11.56
N ASN A 57 2.39 8.18 11.98
CA ASN A 57 3.39 9.18 12.34
C ASN A 57 3.91 8.93 13.76
N PHE A 58 5.19 8.63 13.90
CA PHE A 58 5.81 8.34 15.20
C PHE A 58 6.02 9.56 16.08
N ARG A 59 5.83 10.76 15.58
CA ARG A 59 5.82 12.00 16.37
C ARG A 59 4.42 12.44 16.81
N ASP A 60 3.38 11.76 16.35
CA ASP A 60 1.99 12.06 16.72
C ASP A 60 1.70 11.68 18.18
N PRO A 61 0.99 12.50 18.96
CA PRO A 61 0.72 12.23 20.37
C PRO A 61 -0.23 11.04 20.60
N ILE A 62 -1.07 10.65 19.62
CA ILE A 62 -2.03 9.56 19.76
C ILE A 62 -1.42 8.24 19.27
N VAL A 63 -0.93 8.20 18.03
CA VAL A 63 -0.42 6.96 17.42
C VAL A 63 1.10 6.80 17.52
N GLY A 64 1.84 7.86 17.80
CA GLY A 64 3.31 7.88 17.77
C GLY A 64 3.99 7.32 19.03
N GLY A 65 5.32 7.18 18.94
CA GLY A 65 6.16 6.69 20.02
C GLY A 65 6.23 5.16 20.12
N PHE A 66 7.04 4.68 21.07
CA PHE A 66 7.40 3.26 21.23
C PHE A 66 6.91 2.65 22.56
N SER A 67 5.98 3.31 23.29
CA SER A 67 5.42 2.70 24.47
C SER A 67 4.56 1.47 24.10
N LYS A 68 4.42 0.53 25.02
CA LYS A 68 3.66 -0.71 24.79
C LYS A 68 2.21 -0.45 24.38
N GLU A 69 1.61 0.59 24.95
CA GLU A 69 0.26 1.04 24.62
C GLU A 69 0.18 1.52 23.17
N LYS A 70 1.16 2.31 22.73
CA LYS A 70 1.21 2.83 21.35
C LYS A 70 1.45 1.71 20.32
N LEU A 71 2.35 0.77 20.64
CA LEU A 71 2.53 -0.43 19.81
C LEU A 71 1.22 -1.23 19.70
N ALA A 72 0.56 -1.45 20.86
CA ALA A 72 -0.71 -2.17 20.90
C ALA A 72 -1.80 -1.47 20.07
N LEU A 73 -1.90 -0.14 20.14
CA LEU A 73 -2.85 0.64 19.35
C LEU A 73 -2.62 0.45 17.86
N ARG A 74 -1.41 0.71 17.35
CA ARG A 74 -1.11 0.58 15.93
C ARG A 74 -1.34 -0.85 15.42
N ARG A 75 -0.88 -1.85 16.16
CA ARG A 75 -1.11 -3.26 15.79
C ARG A 75 -2.58 -3.63 15.79
N ALA A 76 -3.38 -3.12 16.72
CA ALA A 76 -4.82 -3.33 16.72
C ALA A 76 -5.50 -2.67 15.51
N ILE A 77 -5.08 -1.47 15.12
CA ILE A 77 -5.56 -0.79 13.90
C ILE A 77 -5.23 -1.62 12.67
N ILE A 78 -4.00 -2.14 12.55
CA ILE A 78 -3.57 -2.99 11.44
C ILE A 78 -4.41 -4.27 11.37
N MET A 79 -4.58 -4.97 12.51
CA MET A 79 -5.36 -6.21 12.57
C MET A 79 -6.86 -6.03 12.34
N ALA A 80 -7.37 -4.81 12.44
CA ALA A 80 -8.77 -4.51 12.16
C ALA A 80 -9.07 -4.27 10.68
N TYR A 81 -8.07 -3.99 9.85
CA TYR A 81 -8.25 -3.68 8.43
C TYR A 81 -8.18 -4.95 7.58
N ASP A 82 -9.25 -5.21 6.79
CA ASP A 82 -9.31 -6.37 5.90
C ASP A 82 -8.76 -6.04 4.51
N VAL A 83 -7.53 -6.47 4.25
CA VAL A 83 -6.86 -6.30 2.95
C VAL A 83 -7.55 -7.11 1.84
N ARG A 84 -8.20 -8.23 2.15
CA ARG A 84 -8.93 -9.02 1.14
C ARG A 84 -10.13 -8.25 0.64
N GLU A 85 -10.85 -7.58 1.55
CA GLU A 85 -11.97 -6.71 1.15
C GLU A 85 -11.46 -5.52 0.30
N GLU A 86 -10.30 -4.95 0.59
CA GLU A 86 -9.67 -3.95 -0.28
C GLU A 86 -9.46 -4.48 -1.69
N ILE A 87 -8.88 -5.68 -1.83
CA ILE A 87 -8.63 -6.31 -3.13
C ILE A 87 -9.94 -6.48 -3.90
N GLU A 88 -11.00 -6.93 -3.25
CA GLU A 88 -12.29 -7.19 -3.89
C GLU A 88 -13.04 -5.89 -4.23
N VAL A 89 -13.19 -5.00 -3.25
CA VAL A 89 -14.08 -3.83 -3.36
C VAL A 89 -13.41 -2.68 -4.08
N VAL A 90 -12.15 -2.36 -3.73
CA VAL A 90 -11.43 -1.20 -4.30
C VAL A 90 -10.68 -1.58 -5.56
N ARG A 91 -9.90 -2.67 -5.51
CA ARG A 91 -9.02 -3.09 -6.60
C ARG A 91 -9.73 -3.93 -7.66
N LYS A 92 -10.95 -4.43 -7.37
CA LYS A 92 -11.70 -5.30 -8.27
C LYS A 92 -10.88 -6.53 -8.71
N GLY A 93 -10.11 -7.11 -7.79
CA GLY A 93 -9.23 -8.26 -8.03
C GLY A 93 -7.91 -7.92 -8.71
N GLN A 94 -7.57 -6.64 -8.91
CA GLN A 94 -6.31 -6.22 -9.56
C GLN A 94 -5.22 -5.91 -8.53
N ALA A 95 -4.97 -6.83 -7.64
CA ALA A 95 -3.90 -6.75 -6.65
C ALA A 95 -3.66 -8.10 -5.96
N VAL A 96 -2.50 -8.27 -5.37
CA VAL A 96 -2.17 -9.35 -4.44
C VAL A 96 -1.81 -8.77 -3.09
N GLN A 97 -2.14 -9.46 -2.00
CA GLN A 97 -1.80 -9.01 -0.65
C GLN A 97 -0.29 -8.94 -0.47
N ALA A 98 0.22 -7.82 0.02
CA ALA A 98 1.60 -7.63 0.41
C ALA A 98 1.79 -8.01 1.89
N HIS A 99 2.69 -8.97 2.17
CA HIS A 99 3.00 -9.39 3.54
C HIS A 99 4.26 -8.73 4.10
N MET A 100 5.06 -8.11 3.25
CA MET A 100 6.30 -7.41 3.61
C MET A 100 6.50 -6.18 2.72
N PRO A 101 7.35 -5.22 3.12
CA PRO A 101 7.61 -4.01 2.33
C PRO A 101 8.23 -4.29 0.95
N ILE A 102 9.05 -5.33 0.83
CA ILE A 102 9.77 -5.67 -0.40
C ILE A 102 8.85 -6.53 -1.29
N PRO A 103 8.42 -6.04 -2.46
CA PRO A 103 7.50 -6.75 -3.34
C PRO A 103 8.18 -7.89 -4.11
N ALA A 104 7.37 -8.76 -4.69
CA ALA A 104 7.84 -9.84 -5.55
C ALA A 104 8.66 -9.28 -6.74
N GLY A 105 9.73 -10.00 -7.12
CA GLY A 105 10.65 -9.60 -8.19
C GLY A 105 11.74 -8.63 -7.77
N VAL A 106 11.79 -8.25 -6.49
CA VAL A 106 12.83 -7.39 -5.89
C VAL A 106 13.70 -8.22 -4.96
N VAL A 107 15.01 -8.03 -5.01
CA VAL A 107 15.98 -8.70 -4.12
C VAL A 107 15.61 -8.46 -2.66
N GLY A 108 15.60 -9.52 -1.86
CA GLY A 108 15.16 -9.46 -0.45
C GLY A 108 13.69 -9.81 -0.23
N HIS A 109 12.91 -10.03 -1.30
CA HIS A 109 11.56 -10.57 -1.15
C HIS A 109 11.60 -12.04 -0.70
N ASP A 110 10.79 -12.36 0.31
CA ASP A 110 10.58 -13.74 0.76
C ASP A 110 9.10 -14.14 0.51
N PRO A 111 8.82 -15.01 -0.47
CA PRO A 111 7.46 -15.42 -0.78
C PRO A 111 6.82 -16.27 0.33
N SER A 112 7.62 -16.80 1.25
CA SER A 112 7.12 -17.56 2.40
C SER A 112 6.75 -16.70 3.59
N TYR A 113 7.19 -15.42 3.62
CA TYR A 113 6.90 -14.51 4.73
C TYR A 113 5.40 -14.27 4.87
N ARG A 114 4.93 -14.29 6.10
CA ARG A 114 3.55 -13.92 6.45
C ARG A 114 3.59 -12.90 7.58
N THR A 115 2.73 -11.90 7.46
CA THR A 115 2.59 -10.86 8.48
C THR A 115 2.28 -11.44 9.84
N ILE A 116 2.87 -10.88 10.88
CA ILE A 116 2.57 -11.19 12.28
C ILE A 116 1.33 -10.45 12.81
N ASN A 117 0.75 -9.56 12.01
CA ASN A 117 -0.45 -8.81 12.32
C ASN A 117 -1.58 -9.14 11.30
N PRO A 118 -2.05 -10.42 11.23
CA PRO A 118 -3.10 -10.81 10.30
C PRO A 118 -4.42 -10.12 10.67
N TYR A 119 -5.36 -10.05 9.72
CA TYR A 119 -6.71 -9.58 9.99
C TYR A 119 -7.37 -10.42 11.08
N ASP A 120 -7.58 -9.82 12.24
CA ASP A 120 -8.27 -10.40 13.39
C ASP A 120 -8.82 -9.29 14.30
N PRO A 121 -10.02 -8.75 14.01
CA PRO A 121 -10.64 -7.72 14.84
C PRO A 121 -10.93 -8.18 16.28
N ALA A 122 -11.12 -9.48 16.50
CA ALA A 122 -11.34 -10.01 17.84
C ALA A 122 -10.06 -9.93 18.67
N LEU A 123 -8.92 -10.31 18.10
CA LEU A 123 -7.61 -10.15 18.74
C LEU A 123 -7.27 -8.67 18.94
N ALA A 124 -7.56 -7.82 17.96
CA ALA A 124 -7.38 -6.37 18.06
C ALA A 124 -8.13 -5.79 19.26
N ASN A 125 -9.40 -6.17 19.45
CA ASN A 125 -10.19 -5.74 20.61
C ASN A 125 -9.56 -6.21 21.94
N ARG A 126 -9.16 -7.48 22.05
CA ARG A 126 -8.48 -8.00 23.25
C ARG A 126 -7.17 -7.27 23.54
N LEU A 127 -6.41 -6.93 22.48
CA LEU A 127 -5.16 -6.18 22.62
C LEU A 127 -5.42 -4.78 23.16
N LEU A 128 -6.40 -4.06 22.64
CA LEU A 128 -6.80 -2.74 23.12
C LEU A 128 -7.28 -2.79 24.58
N ASP A 129 -8.11 -3.78 24.93
CA ASP A 129 -8.57 -3.97 26.32
C ASP A 129 -7.41 -4.20 27.28
N ARG A 130 -6.44 -5.04 26.90
CA ARG A 130 -5.26 -5.36 27.71
C ARG A 130 -4.40 -4.12 28.00
N PHE A 131 -4.29 -3.21 27.04
CA PHE A 131 -3.46 -2.02 27.14
C PHE A 131 -4.24 -0.76 27.55
N GLY A 132 -5.43 -0.92 28.12
CA GLY A 132 -6.15 0.15 28.80
C GLY A 132 -6.99 1.05 27.91
N TYR A 133 -7.15 0.74 26.62
CA TYR A 133 -8.05 1.44 25.72
C TYR A 133 -9.50 1.04 25.99
N ARG A 134 -10.12 1.60 27.04
CA ARG A 134 -11.47 1.22 27.50
C ARG A 134 -12.55 1.96 26.73
N LYS A 135 -13.71 1.30 26.53
CA LYS A 135 -14.90 1.93 25.97
C LYS A 135 -15.52 2.86 26.98
N GLY A 136 -15.85 4.08 26.56
CA GLY A 136 -16.64 5.03 27.34
C GLY A 136 -18.13 4.71 27.31
N ALA A 137 -18.94 5.54 27.97
CA ALA A 137 -20.40 5.42 27.97
C ALA A 137 -21.02 5.58 26.56
N ASP A 138 -20.33 6.26 25.67
CA ASP A 138 -20.69 6.46 24.25
C ASP A 138 -20.34 5.26 23.35
N GLY A 139 -19.79 4.17 23.95
CA GLY A 139 -19.39 2.96 23.24
C GLY A 139 -18.03 3.04 22.54
N TRP A 140 -17.42 4.21 22.45
CA TRP A 140 -16.12 4.42 21.78
C TRP A 140 -14.97 4.29 22.75
N ARG A 141 -13.85 3.78 22.24
CA ARG A 141 -12.62 3.65 23.06
C ARG A 141 -12.00 5.01 23.36
N ARG A 142 -11.34 5.05 24.51
CA ARG A 142 -10.54 6.18 24.96
C ARG A 142 -9.08 5.76 25.10
N MET A 143 -8.21 6.75 25.12
CA MET A 143 -6.80 6.57 25.49
C MET A 143 -6.69 6.03 26.92
N PRO A 144 -5.58 5.35 27.28
CA PRO A 144 -5.38 4.86 28.67
C PRO A 144 -5.45 5.93 29.75
N ASP A 145 -5.17 7.19 29.40
CA ASP A 145 -5.31 8.36 30.28
C ASP A 145 -6.75 8.95 30.33
N GLY A 146 -7.70 8.30 29.67
CA GLY A 146 -9.12 8.69 29.63
C GLY A 146 -9.48 9.72 28.56
N LYS A 147 -8.51 10.28 27.85
CA LYS A 147 -8.78 11.24 26.76
C LYS A 147 -9.47 10.57 25.57
N PRO A 148 -10.20 11.33 24.74
CA PRO A 148 -10.78 10.81 23.50
C PRO A 148 -9.71 10.16 22.61
N LEU A 149 -10.04 8.98 22.06
CA LEU A 149 -9.25 8.34 21.02
C LEU A 149 -9.93 8.62 19.66
N VAL A 150 -9.33 9.47 18.88
CA VAL A 150 -9.80 9.81 17.52
C VAL A 150 -8.62 9.73 16.58
N LEU A 151 -8.71 8.84 15.60
CA LEU A 151 -7.73 8.76 14.52
C LEU A 151 -8.06 9.80 13.46
N ARG A 152 -7.04 10.38 12.86
CA ARG A 152 -7.17 11.31 11.73
C ARG A 152 -6.37 10.77 10.55
N GLN A 153 -7.08 10.42 9.49
CA GLN A 153 -6.46 9.91 8.27
C GLN A 153 -6.54 10.96 7.17
N ALA A 154 -5.38 11.36 6.65
CA ALA A 154 -5.33 12.17 5.45
C ALA A 154 -5.85 11.37 4.25
N THR A 155 -6.63 12.02 3.40
CA THR A 155 -7.24 11.41 2.22
C THR A 155 -7.34 12.44 1.08
N GLN A 156 -7.93 12.06 -0.04
CA GLN A 156 -8.19 12.91 -1.19
C GLN A 156 -9.69 12.88 -1.54
N THR A 157 -10.10 13.67 -2.52
CA THR A 157 -11.53 13.84 -2.84
C THR A 157 -12.04 12.91 -3.94
N SER A 158 -11.21 11.97 -4.43
CA SER A 158 -11.60 11.08 -5.51
C SER A 158 -12.63 10.02 -5.08
N GLN A 159 -13.32 9.41 -6.04
CA GLN A 159 -14.27 8.34 -5.75
C GLN A 159 -13.60 7.13 -5.09
N ILE A 160 -12.38 6.80 -5.51
CA ILE A 160 -11.63 5.68 -4.94
C ILE A 160 -11.23 5.95 -3.47
N ASP A 161 -10.86 7.20 -3.15
CA ASP A 161 -10.54 7.59 -1.77
C ASP A 161 -11.76 7.45 -0.86
N ARG A 162 -12.97 7.79 -1.34
CA ARG A 162 -14.21 7.59 -0.57
C ARG A 162 -14.41 6.12 -0.23
N THR A 163 -14.19 5.21 -1.18
CA THR A 163 -14.31 3.77 -0.93
C THR A 163 -13.26 3.29 0.08
N TYR A 164 -12.04 3.82 0.04
CA TYR A 164 -11.03 3.55 1.08
C TYR A 164 -11.49 4.06 2.46
N ASN A 165 -12.05 5.26 2.52
CA ASN A 165 -12.55 5.83 3.77
C ASN A 165 -13.66 4.97 4.38
N GLU A 166 -14.55 4.39 3.55
CA GLU A 166 -15.59 3.46 4.01
C GLU A 166 -15.00 2.18 4.60
N LEU A 167 -13.97 1.59 3.96
CA LEU A 167 -13.28 0.41 4.49
C LEU A 167 -12.58 0.73 5.83
N TRP A 168 -11.87 1.84 5.89
CA TRP A 168 -11.22 2.28 7.12
C TRP A 168 -12.23 2.54 8.23
N LYS A 169 -13.34 3.21 7.91
CA LYS A 169 -14.41 3.43 8.88
C LYS A 169 -14.96 2.12 9.42
N LYS A 170 -15.29 1.17 8.53
CA LYS A 170 -15.78 -0.17 8.91
C LYS A 170 -14.78 -0.90 9.82
N ALA A 171 -13.49 -0.85 9.47
CA ALA A 171 -12.43 -1.46 10.26
C ALA A 171 -12.35 -0.85 11.67
N MET A 172 -12.41 0.47 11.78
CA MET A 172 -12.33 1.16 13.07
C MET A 172 -13.61 1.00 13.91
N ASP A 173 -14.77 0.96 13.28
CA ASP A 173 -16.05 0.65 13.95
C ASP A 173 -16.01 -0.75 14.61
N ALA A 174 -15.39 -1.76 13.95
CA ALA A 174 -15.25 -3.12 14.48
C ALA A 174 -14.42 -3.19 15.77
N ILE A 175 -13.55 -2.24 16.01
CA ILE A 175 -12.74 -2.15 17.23
C ILE A 175 -13.14 -0.97 18.12
N ALA A 176 -14.26 -0.32 17.82
CA ALA A 176 -14.81 0.83 18.55
C ALA A 176 -13.82 2.01 18.69
N VAL A 177 -13.05 2.30 17.65
CA VAL A 177 -12.14 3.45 17.55
C VAL A 177 -12.72 4.46 16.58
N ARG A 178 -12.78 5.72 16.97
CA ARG A 178 -13.24 6.79 16.07
C ARG A 178 -12.18 7.11 15.03
N ILE A 179 -12.61 7.34 13.79
CA ILE A 179 -11.75 7.81 12.70
C ILE A 179 -12.41 8.98 11.97
N GLU A 180 -11.62 9.98 11.68
CA GLU A 180 -11.99 11.15 10.88
C GLU A 180 -11.06 11.23 9.65
N PHE A 181 -11.59 11.79 8.56
CA PHE A 181 -10.88 11.87 7.29
C PHE A 181 -10.63 13.31 6.90
N ASP A 182 -9.35 13.68 6.79
CA ASP A 182 -8.92 15.00 6.39
C ASP A 182 -8.63 15.01 4.90
N SER A 183 -9.59 15.50 4.11
CA SER A 183 -9.46 15.55 2.65
C SER A 183 -8.59 16.73 2.21
N GLY A 184 -7.54 16.46 1.43
CA GLY A 184 -6.62 17.44 0.88
C GLY A 184 -6.20 17.13 -0.56
N LYS A 185 -5.46 18.05 -1.18
CA LYS A 185 -4.77 17.77 -2.44
C LYS A 185 -3.53 16.90 -2.18
N PHE A 186 -3.18 16.02 -3.10
CA PHE A 186 -2.02 15.14 -2.97
C PHE A 186 -0.72 15.91 -2.63
N GLY A 187 -0.45 17.02 -3.33
CA GLY A 187 0.75 17.81 -3.09
C GLY A 187 0.81 18.46 -1.69
N ASP A 188 -0.35 18.85 -1.15
CA ASP A 188 -0.45 19.44 0.19
C ASP A 188 -0.28 18.35 1.26
N ASN A 189 -0.93 17.18 1.06
CA ASN A 189 -0.73 16.02 1.93
C ASN A 189 0.73 15.55 1.92
N LEU A 190 1.40 15.54 0.76
CA LEU A 190 2.80 15.15 0.67
C LEU A 190 3.73 16.12 1.43
N LYS A 191 3.48 17.43 1.34
CA LYS A 191 4.22 18.43 2.12
C LYS A 191 4.00 18.24 3.63
N ALA A 192 2.74 18.05 4.04
CA ALA A 192 2.39 17.81 5.44
C ALA A 192 2.99 16.49 5.96
N ALA A 193 3.01 15.43 5.15
CA ALA A 193 3.66 14.16 5.47
C ALA A 193 5.16 14.33 5.73
N LYS A 194 5.88 14.99 4.82
CA LYS A 194 7.30 15.30 4.99
C LYS A 194 7.60 16.16 6.24
N ALA A 195 6.64 17.01 6.61
CA ALA A 195 6.74 17.81 7.83
C ALA A 195 6.29 17.07 9.11
N CYS A 196 6.00 15.76 9.05
CA CYS A 196 5.49 14.95 10.15
C CYS A 196 4.17 15.51 10.76
N GLN A 197 3.30 16.07 9.94
CA GLN A 197 2.06 16.72 10.40
C GLN A 197 0.80 15.87 10.21
N LEU A 198 0.88 14.78 9.43
CA LEU A 198 -0.25 13.86 9.27
C LEU A 198 -0.14 12.73 10.28
N MET A 199 -1.25 12.40 10.97
CA MET A 199 -1.28 11.28 11.91
C MET A 199 -1.10 9.94 11.18
N MET A 200 -1.84 9.73 10.10
CA MET A 200 -1.72 8.58 9.22
C MET A 200 -2.17 8.91 7.80
N TRP A 201 -1.56 8.27 6.82
CA TRP A 201 -1.89 8.45 5.41
C TRP A 201 -1.52 7.21 4.58
N GLY A 202 -2.34 6.90 3.58
CA GLY A 202 -2.08 5.85 2.60
C GLY A 202 -1.04 6.28 1.57
N ALA A 203 -0.04 5.45 1.35
CA ALA A 203 1.06 5.68 0.43
C ALA A 203 1.33 4.45 -0.44
N ALA A 204 2.09 4.64 -1.50
CA ALA A 204 2.62 3.56 -2.34
C ALA A 204 4.06 3.89 -2.75
N TRP A 205 4.88 2.86 -2.86
CA TRP A 205 6.21 2.96 -3.44
C TRP A 205 6.37 1.93 -4.54
N ILE A 206 6.85 2.38 -5.69
CA ILE A 206 7.20 1.52 -6.83
C ILE A 206 8.71 1.45 -6.88
N ALA A 207 9.27 0.28 -7.17
CA ALA A 207 10.72 0.11 -7.22
C ALA A 207 11.37 1.03 -8.27
N ASP A 208 12.34 1.83 -7.83
CA ASP A 208 13.23 2.59 -8.71
C ASP A 208 14.35 1.69 -9.25
N TYR A 209 14.72 0.67 -8.48
CA TYR A 209 15.67 -0.38 -8.80
C TYR A 209 15.31 -1.67 -8.04
N PRO A 210 15.74 -2.88 -8.53
CA PRO A 210 15.22 -4.16 -8.04
C PRO A 210 15.93 -4.64 -6.74
N ASP A 211 16.00 -3.80 -5.72
CA ASP A 211 16.65 -4.11 -4.45
C ASP A 211 15.80 -3.66 -3.25
N GLY A 212 15.77 -4.47 -2.19
CA GLY A 212 15.00 -4.21 -0.97
C GLY A 212 15.40 -2.94 -0.22
N ASP A 213 16.64 -2.48 -0.42
CA ASP A 213 17.09 -1.18 0.08
C ASP A 213 16.18 -0.04 -0.37
N ASN A 214 15.64 -0.09 -1.60
CA ASN A 214 14.71 0.89 -2.16
C ASN A 214 13.40 1.02 -1.36
N PHE A 215 13.02 0.00 -0.63
CA PHE A 215 11.82 -0.01 0.23
C PHE A 215 12.16 0.24 1.69
N MET A 216 13.24 -0.35 2.20
CA MET A 216 13.61 -0.20 3.60
C MET A 216 14.09 1.22 3.94
N GLN A 217 14.62 1.96 2.97
CA GLN A 217 15.00 3.37 3.13
C GLN A 217 13.82 4.28 3.50
N LEU A 218 12.58 3.85 3.24
CA LEU A 218 11.36 4.58 3.59
C LEU A 218 11.05 4.56 5.10
N LEU A 219 11.74 3.70 5.84
CA LEU A 219 11.66 3.55 7.29
C LEU A 219 12.96 3.99 8.00
N TYR A 220 14.00 4.33 7.25
CA TYR A 220 15.27 4.75 7.79
C TYR A 220 15.16 6.14 8.44
N GLY A 221 15.51 6.26 9.72
CA GLY A 221 15.31 7.46 10.53
C GLY A 221 15.92 8.73 9.91
N PRO A 222 17.18 8.71 9.42
CA PRO A 222 17.80 9.86 8.74
C PRO A 222 17.08 10.36 7.48
N ASN A 223 16.18 9.57 6.89
CA ASN A 223 15.34 9.97 5.76
C ASN A 223 14.04 10.68 6.17
N THR A 224 13.84 10.95 7.47
CA THR A 224 12.72 11.75 7.96
C THR A 224 12.70 13.14 7.29
N GLY A 225 11.52 13.55 6.83
CA GLY A 225 11.37 14.79 6.06
C GLY A 225 11.67 14.66 4.55
N GLN A 226 12.11 13.49 4.11
CA GLN A 226 12.37 13.15 2.70
C GLN A 226 11.44 12.02 2.23
N SER A 227 11.88 10.76 2.35
CA SER A 227 11.11 9.57 1.95
C SER A 227 10.46 8.84 3.14
N ASN A 228 10.94 9.01 4.36
CA ASN A 228 10.35 8.48 5.57
C ASN A 228 9.21 9.41 6.06
N ASN A 229 8.04 9.24 5.50
CA ASN A 229 6.85 10.05 5.81
C ASN A 229 6.21 9.74 7.17
N GLY A 230 6.46 8.54 7.72
CA GLY A 230 5.98 8.14 9.04
C GLY A 230 6.80 8.72 10.18
N CYS A 231 7.91 9.41 9.88
CA CYS A 231 8.84 9.93 10.88
C CYS A 231 9.24 8.87 11.91
N TYR A 232 9.41 7.63 11.42
CA TYR A 232 9.84 6.47 12.19
C TYR A 232 11.34 6.58 12.43
N GLU A 233 11.73 6.73 13.69
CA GLU A 233 13.11 6.91 14.12
C GLU A 233 13.47 5.80 15.13
N SER A 234 13.86 4.65 14.63
CA SER A 234 14.26 3.48 15.42
C SER A 234 15.73 3.18 15.24
N LYS A 235 16.52 3.43 16.30
CA LYS A 235 17.98 3.18 16.27
C LYS A 235 18.33 1.73 15.93
N SER A 236 17.53 0.76 16.35
CA SER A 236 17.75 -0.64 16.03
C SER A 236 17.45 -0.94 14.56
N PHE A 237 16.38 -0.37 14.01
CA PHE A 237 16.10 -0.46 12.57
C PHE A 237 17.19 0.20 11.75
N ASP A 238 17.60 1.41 12.12
CA ASP A 238 18.65 2.16 11.43
C ASP A 238 19.97 1.37 11.38
N ALA A 239 20.37 0.74 12.50
CA ALA A 239 21.58 -0.10 12.54
C ALA A 239 21.48 -1.33 11.62
N LEU A 240 20.30 -1.97 11.51
CA LEU A 240 20.08 -3.08 10.57
C LEU A 240 20.16 -2.59 9.13
N TYR A 241 19.55 -1.46 8.83
CA TYR A 241 19.55 -0.86 7.51
C TYR A 241 20.97 -0.49 7.04
N GLU A 242 21.75 0.18 7.90
CA GLU A 242 23.14 0.56 7.59
C GLU A 242 24.03 -0.65 7.34
N ARG A 243 23.85 -1.73 8.12
CA ARG A 243 24.55 -3.00 7.89
C ARG A 243 24.17 -3.60 6.54
N ALA A 244 22.88 -3.69 6.24
CA ALA A 244 22.39 -4.26 4.98
C ALA A 244 22.87 -3.46 3.77
N ARG A 245 22.86 -2.12 3.86
CA ARG A 245 23.31 -1.21 2.81
C ARG A 245 24.80 -1.33 2.50
N ALA A 246 25.61 -1.67 3.50
CA ALA A 246 27.06 -1.86 3.33
C ALA A 246 27.45 -3.23 2.74
N MET A 247 26.48 -4.15 2.58
CA MET A 247 26.72 -5.50 2.07
C MET A 247 26.52 -5.61 0.57
N SER A 248 27.22 -6.56 -0.06
CA SER A 248 26.93 -6.95 -1.45
C SER A 248 25.50 -7.48 -1.57
N PRO A 249 24.77 -7.13 -2.67
CA PRO A 249 23.39 -7.60 -2.90
C PRO A 249 23.21 -9.12 -2.87
N ASP A 250 24.24 -9.87 -3.26
CA ASP A 250 24.20 -11.32 -3.39
C ASP A 250 24.39 -12.10 -2.07
N LEU A 251 24.66 -11.41 -0.96
CA LEU A 251 24.90 -12.08 0.31
C LEU A 251 23.60 -12.52 0.98
N PRO A 252 23.43 -13.82 1.32
CA PRO A 252 22.24 -14.33 2.03
C PRO A 252 22.00 -13.62 3.37
N GLU A 253 23.06 -13.18 4.04
CA GLU A 253 22.97 -12.44 5.30
C GLU A 253 22.21 -11.13 5.13
N ARG A 254 22.37 -10.44 4.00
CA ARG A 254 21.64 -9.21 3.68
C ARG A 254 20.12 -9.44 3.63
N ASN A 255 19.69 -10.55 3.05
CA ASN A 255 18.26 -10.91 3.04
C ASN A 255 17.73 -11.19 4.45
N ARG A 256 18.53 -11.78 5.35
CA ARG A 256 18.15 -11.94 6.77
C ARG A 256 17.95 -10.59 7.44
N LEU A 257 18.82 -9.61 7.19
CA LEU A 257 18.64 -8.27 7.73
C LEU A 257 17.35 -7.62 7.22
N PHE A 258 16.97 -7.80 5.96
CA PHE A 258 15.69 -7.33 5.45
C PHE A 258 14.49 -7.98 6.15
N LEU A 259 14.56 -9.27 6.46
CA LEU A 259 13.53 -9.95 7.23
C LEU A 259 13.48 -9.46 8.68
N GLU A 260 14.61 -9.19 9.31
CA GLU A 260 14.67 -8.62 10.65
C GLU A 260 14.06 -7.21 10.68
N MET A 261 14.39 -6.36 9.70
CA MET A 261 13.79 -5.04 9.55
C MET A 261 12.27 -5.13 9.32
N THR A 262 11.81 -6.07 8.48
CA THR A 262 10.39 -6.31 8.27
C THR A 262 9.68 -6.68 9.57
N ARG A 263 10.24 -7.61 10.34
CA ARG A 263 9.68 -8.01 11.64
C ARG A 263 9.65 -6.85 12.63
N GLN A 264 10.71 -6.05 12.67
CA GLN A 264 10.75 -4.90 13.56
C GLN A 264 9.68 -3.86 13.18
N MET A 265 9.54 -3.55 11.89
CA MET A 265 8.48 -2.68 11.38
C MET A 265 7.09 -3.17 11.83
N GLU A 266 6.83 -4.48 11.76
CA GLU A 266 5.55 -5.06 12.15
C GLU A 266 5.33 -5.09 13.66
N VAL A 267 6.37 -5.38 14.45
CA VAL A 267 6.33 -5.31 15.93
C VAL A 267 6.03 -3.89 16.38
N ASP A 268 6.70 -2.91 15.79
CA ASP A 268 6.49 -1.50 16.10
C ASP A 268 5.16 -0.96 15.51
N GLY A 269 4.56 -1.72 14.58
CA GLY A 269 3.36 -1.32 13.87
C GLY A 269 3.57 -0.04 13.04
N ALA A 270 4.75 0.10 12.40
CA ALA A 270 5.06 1.32 11.66
C ALA A 270 4.20 1.49 10.42
N TRP A 271 3.89 0.39 9.75
CA TRP A 271 3.04 0.36 8.57
C TRP A 271 1.93 -0.70 8.69
N SER A 272 0.74 -0.36 8.20
CA SER A 272 -0.26 -1.32 7.75
C SER A 272 0.05 -1.64 6.30
N MET A 273 0.56 -2.86 6.02
CA MET A 273 0.79 -3.33 4.67
C MET A 273 -0.53 -3.66 4.00
N HIS A 274 -0.66 -3.30 2.72
CA HIS A 274 -1.88 -3.56 1.93
C HIS A 274 -1.59 -4.51 0.77
N VAL A 275 -1.27 -3.99 -0.41
CA VAL A 275 -1.16 -4.79 -1.62
C VAL A 275 0.02 -4.41 -2.51
N SER A 276 0.44 -5.35 -3.35
CA SER A 276 1.12 -5.06 -4.63
C SER A 276 0.07 -5.06 -5.73
N ARG A 277 0.07 -4.03 -6.58
CA ARG A 277 -0.97 -3.82 -7.60
C ARG A 277 -0.74 -4.73 -8.80
N GLU A 278 -1.82 -5.23 -9.37
CA GLU A 278 -1.79 -5.84 -10.69
C GLU A 278 -2.12 -4.79 -11.75
N ARG A 279 -1.22 -4.60 -12.69
CA ARG A 279 -1.47 -3.80 -13.88
C ARG A 279 -2.03 -4.69 -14.98
N ASN A 280 -3.18 -4.30 -15.51
CA ASN A 280 -3.80 -4.88 -16.69
C ASN A 280 -3.68 -3.87 -17.83
N GLN A 281 -2.90 -4.21 -18.87
CA GLN A 281 -2.74 -3.39 -20.07
C GLN A 281 -3.51 -4.01 -21.23
N MET A 282 -4.42 -3.24 -21.78
CA MET A 282 -5.11 -3.56 -23.03
C MET A 282 -4.35 -2.91 -24.18
N ILE A 283 -4.02 -3.69 -25.20
CA ILE A 283 -3.10 -3.29 -26.27
C ILE A 283 -3.78 -3.55 -27.60
N ARG A 284 -3.83 -2.55 -28.46
CA ARG A 284 -4.38 -2.67 -29.80
C ARG A 284 -3.51 -3.54 -30.71
N PRO A 285 -4.08 -4.25 -31.71
CA PRO A 285 -3.35 -5.20 -32.56
C PRO A 285 -2.24 -4.56 -33.40
N TRP A 286 -2.33 -3.28 -33.70
CA TRP A 286 -1.32 -2.54 -34.47
C TRP A 286 -0.13 -2.04 -33.62
N VAL A 287 -0.14 -2.28 -32.29
CA VAL A 287 1.00 -1.97 -31.42
C VAL A 287 1.99 -3.12 -31.48
N LEU A 288 3.18 -2.85 -31.94
CA LEU A 288 4.27 -3.81 -32.02
C LEU A 288 5.24 -3.66 -30.87
N GLY A 289 5.89 -4.74 -30.46
CA GLY A 289 7.01 -4.72 -29.52
C GLY A 289 6.63 -4.39 -28.07
N TYR A 290 5.34 -4.32 -27.71
CA TYR A 290 4.97 -4.10 -26.31
C TYR A 290 5.52 -5.21 -25.42
N LYS A 291 6.36 -4.81 -24.46
CA LYS A 291 6.88 -5.68 -23.42
C LYS A 291 7.04 -4.91 -22.13
N LYS A 292 6.31 -5.31 -21.10
CA LYS A 292 6.44 -4.69 -19.78
C LYS A 292 7.82 -4.98 -19.21
N HIS A 293 8.55 -3.91 -18.92
CA HIS A 293 9.77 -4.01 -18.10
C HIS A 293 9.37 -3.91 -16.63
N PRO A 294 9.93 -4.72 -15.73
CA PRO A 294 9.55 -4.70 -14.31
C PRO A 294 9.69 -3.32 -13.66
N ILE A 295 10.74 -2.57 -13.99
CA ILE A 295 11.10 -1.30 -13.33
C ILE A 295 10.97 -0.10 -14.27
N LEU A 296 11.27 -0.28 -15.58
CA LEU A 296 11.25 0.83 -16.53
C LEU A 296 9.84 1.41 -16.68
N HIS A 297 9.72 2.72 -16.53
CA HIS A 297 8.45 3.44 -16.64
C HIS A 297 8.19 4.03 -18.05
N ALA A 298 9.10 3.82 -18.99
CA ALA A 298 9.06 4.34 -20.36
C ALA A 298 9.07 3.21 -21.41
N GLU A 299 8.21 2.20 -21.22
CA GLU A 299 8.13 1.03 -22.12
C GLU A 299 7.82 1.45 -23.58
N TRP A 300 7.14 2.57 -23.77
CA TRP A 300 6.76 3.12 -25.06
C TRP A 300 7.95 3.42 -26.00
N ILE A 301 9.17 3.59 -25.49
CA ILE A 301 10.38 3.80 -26.32
C ILE A 301 10.78 2.56 -27.14
N TYR A 302 10.27 1.39 -26.82
CA TYR A 302 10.52 0.13 -27.50
C TYR A 302 9.32 -0.36 -28.32
N MET A 303 8.27 0.44 -28.40
CA MET A 303 7.08 0.12 -29.19
C MET A 303 7.12 0.78 -30.57
N ASP A 304 6.48 0.15 -31.54
CA ASP A 304 6.22 0.69 -32.85
C ASP A 304 4.74 0.55 -33.19
N LEU A 305 4.27 1.28 -34.17
CA LEU A 305 2.89 1.27 -34.61
C LEU A 305 2.81 0.89 -36.09
N GLU A 306 2.05 -0.15 -36.41
CA GLU A 306 1.66 -0.40 -37.81
C GLU A 306 0.68 0.67 -38.29
N PRO A 307 0.69 1.01 -39.60
CA PRO A 307 -0.33 1.87 -40.17
C PRO A 307 -1.74 1.35 -39.87
N ARG A 308 -2.60 2.23 -39.43
CA ARG A 308 -4.02 1.89 -39.18
C ARG A 308 -4.71 1.85 -40.55
N ASN A 309 -5.18 0.68 -40.99
CA ASN A 309 -6.03 0.52 -42.15
C ASN A 309 -7.46 0.95 -41.87
#